data_4887d9191f17c62cf84948a1e79ce422
#
_entry.id   4887d9191f17c62cf84948a1e79ce422
#
_cell.length_a   1.000
_cell.length_b   1.000
_cell.length_c   1.000
_cell.angle_alpha   90.00
_cell.angle_beta   90.00
_cell.angle_gamma   90.00
#
_symmetry.space_group_name_H-M   'P 1'
#
loop_
_entity.id
_entity.type
_entity.pdbx_description
1 polymer ?
#
loop_
_entity_poly.entity_id
_entity_poly.type
_entity_poly.pdbx_seq_one_letter_code
_entity_poly.pdbx_strand_id
1 'polypeptide(L)'
;ANKSVNAVPQVSAPATHVPYPFKQQVYEELDSQLNPVYNFENYYSGVSNKLARTAGESIAEKPGKTAFNPLFLYGESGVGKTHLVQAIGIRIKEKDPSARVLYLSSHLFQVQYTNAVRSNTVNDFINFYQSIDVLLIDDIQDLAGKTGTQNTFFHIFNHLHQNNKQLVLTSDRPPVSLEGMVPRLLTRFKWG
;
A
#
# COMPACT_ATOMS: atom_id res chain seq x y z
N ALA A 1 -24.15 5.85 74.04
CA ALA A 1 -25.13 5.66 72.93
C ALA A 1 -24.47 5.82 71.57
N ASN A 2 -24.06 4.66 71.02
CA ASN A 2 -23.50 4.62 69.66
C ASN A 2 -24.64 4.50 68.66
N LYS A 3 -24.75 5.42 67.72
CA LYS A 3 -25.58 5.27 66.54
C LYS A 3 -24.68 4.78 65.38
N SER A 4 -24.89 3.51 65.01
CA SER A 4 -24.36 2.94 63.78
C SER A 4 -25.04 3.59 62.57
N VAL A 5 -24.23 4.12 61.67
CA VAL A 5 -24.67 4.61 60.38
C VAL A 5 -24.69 3.45 59.40
N ASN A 6 -25.88 3.10 58.91
CA ASN A 6 -26.09 2.09 57.89
C ASN A 6 -25.46 2.52 56.56
N ALA A 7 -24.50 1.75 56.08
CA ALA A 7 -23.98 1.91 54.71
C ALA A 7 -25.02 1.34 53.72
N VAL A 8 -25.41 2.18 52.75
CA VAL A 8 -26.27 1.80 51.65
C VAL A 8 -25.41 0.98 50.67
N PRO A 9 -25.82 -0.20 50.21
CA PRO A 9 -25.07 -0.94 49.21
C PRO A 9 -25.14 -0.23 47.85
N GLN A 10 -23.98 0.15 47.33
CA GLN A 10 -23.85 0.58 45.94
C GLN A 10 -24.10 -0.61 45.01
N VAL A 11 -25.22 -0.56 44.31
CA VAL A 11 -25.51 -1.47 43.22
C VAL A 11 -24.60 -1.05 42.03
N SER A 12 -23.54 -1.79 41.80
CA SER A 12 -22.75 -1.64 40.57
C SER A 12 -23.61 -2.11 39.42
N ALA A 13 -23.89 -1.19 38.47
CA ALA A 13 -24.52 -1.53 37.22
C ALA A 13 -23.64 -2.52 36.44
N PRO A 14 -24.23 -3.57 35.83
CA PRO A 14 -23.45 -4.48 35.00
C PRO A 14 -22.86 -3.71 33.83
N ALA A 15 -21.53 -3.74 33.70
CA ALA A 15 -20.84 -3.28 32.50
C ALA A 15 -21.36 -4.09 31.31
N THR A 16 -22.17 -3.47 30.46
CA THR A 16 -22.57 -4.06 29.20
C THR A 16 -21.33 -4.15 28.32
N HIS A 17 -20.66 -5.29 28.36
CA HIS A 17 -19.60 -5.63 27.45
C HIS A 17 -20.25 -5.83 26.08
N VAL A 18 -20.31 -4.76 25.27
CA VAL A 18 -20.62 -4.90 23.84
C VAL A 18 -19.45 -5.66 23.22
N PRO A 19 -19.66 -6.87 22.68
CA PRO A 19 -18.59 -7.57 22.01
C PRO A 19 -18.10 -6.69 20.84
N TYR A 20 -16.87 -6.23 20.92
CA TYR A 20 -16.24 -5.57 19.78
C TYR A 20 -16.07 -6.64 18.69
N PRO A 21 -16.77 -6.56 17.55
CA PRO A 21 -16.71 -7.58 16.50
C PRO A 21 -15.37 -7.59 15.77
N PHE A 22 -14.52 -6.61 16.05
CA PHE A 22 -13.20 -6.51 15.47
C PHE A 22 -12.16 -6.87 16.52
N LYS A 23 -11.56 -8.07 16.38
CA LYS A 23 -10.28 -8.35 17.04
C LYS A 23 -9.34 -7.20 16.66
N GLN A 24 -8.76 -6.50 17.64
CA GLN A 24 -7.58 -5.67 17.37
C GLN A 24 -6.59 -6.58 16.68
N GLN A 25 -6.40 -6.38 15.37
CA GLN A 25 -5.33 -7.04 14.66
C GLN A 25 -4.05 -6.49 15.27
N VAL A 26 -3.36 -7.31 16.04
CA VAL A 26 -1.95 -7.10 16.35
C VAL A 26 -1.29 -7.25 14.97
N TYR A 27 -0.96 -6.13 14.35
CA TYR A 27 -0.24 -6.15 13.10
C TYR A 27 1.16 -6.70 13.41
N GLU A 28 1.42 -7.92 12.99
CA GLU A 28 2.77 -8.47 12.97
C GLU A 28 3.66 -7.51 12.17
N GLU A 29 4.93 -7.45 12.55
CA GLU A 29 5.91 -6.63 11.84
C GLU A 29 5.90 -7.03 10.35
N LEU A 30 5.62 -6.05 9.48
CA LEU A 30 5.50 -6.29 8.05
C LEU A 30 6.90 -6.37 7.43
N ASP A 31 7.23 -7.48 6.80
CA ASP A 31 8.38 -7.55 5.91
C ASP A 31 8.08 -6.73 4.64
N SER A 32 8.77 -5.62 4.50
CA SER A 32 8.59 -4.68 3.39
C SER A 32 9.08 -5.20 2.03
N GLN A 33 9.81 -6.33 1.99
CA GLN A 33 10.42 -6.92 0.78
C GLN A 33 11.38 -5.96 0.04
N LEU A 34 11.93 -4.98 0.73
CA LEU A 34 12.86 -4.00 0.18
C LEU A 34 14.30 -4.53 0.20
N ASN A 35 15.03 -4.32 -0.89
CA ASN A 35 16.46 -4.60 -0.96
C ASN A 35 17.26 -3.33 -0.64
N PRO A 36 18.03 -3.29 0.46
CA PRO A 36 18.74 -2.08 0.89
C PRO A 36 19.72 -1.50 -0.13
N VAL A 37 20.15 -2.30 -1.10
CA VAL A 37 21.06 -1.86 -2.16
C VAL A 37 20.41 -0.81 -3.08
N TYR A 38 19.07 -0.85 -3.23
CA TYR A 38 18.33 0.05 -4.10
C TYR A 38 17.91 1.35 -3.39
N ASN A 39 18.83 2.04 -2.77
CA ASN A 39 18.61 3.33 -2.11
C ASN A 39 18.85 4.51 -3.06
N PHE A 40 18.52 5.74 -2.62
CA PHE A 40 18.73 6.96 -3.41
C PHE A 40 20.21 7.31 -3.60
N GLU A 41 21.08 6.92 -2.70
CA GLU A 41 22.52 7.17 -2.75
C GLU A 41 23.17 6.40 -3.90
N ASN A 42 22.67 5.18 -4.16
CA ASN A 42 23.13 4.34 -5.26
C ASN A 42 22.36 4.56 -6.57
N TYR A 43 21.33 5.42 -6.56
CA TYR A 43 20.53 5.70 -7.75
C TYR A 43 21.22 6.69 -8.67
N TYR A 44 21.64 6.22 -9.84
CA TYR A 44 22.26 7.08 -10.82
C TYR A 44 21.25 8.09 -11.42
N SER A 45 21.53 9.39 -11.25
CA SER A 45 20.66 10.46 -11.75
C SER A 45 21.22 11.02 -13.05
N GLY A 46 20.42 11.00 -14.10
CA GLY A 46 20.69 11.61 -15.39
C GLY A 46 19.56 12.58 -15.80
N VAL A 47 19.69 13.20 -16.95
CA VAL A 47 18.71 14.16 -17.47
C VAL A 47 17.34 13.50 -17.63
N SER A 48 17.30 12.25 -18.10
CA SER A 48 16.06 11.53 -18.42
C SER A 48 15.24 11.10 -17.20
N ASN A 49 15.86 10.91 -16.03
CA ASN A 49 15.19 10.42 -14.82
C ASN A 49 15.14 11.44 -13.68
N LYS A 50 15.65 12.67 -13.91
CA LYS A 50 15.71 13.71 -12.87
C LYS A 50 14.32 14.04 -12.30
N LEU A 51 13.32 14.15 -13.15
CA LEU A 51 11.95 14.43 -12.72
C LEU A 51 11.39 13.30 -11.87
N ALA A 52 11.56 12.05 -12.31
CA ALA A 52 11.14 10.87 -11.56
C ALA A 52 11.83 10.79 -10.19
N ARG A 53 13.14 11.05 -10.13
CA ARG A 53 13.88 11.11 -8.87
C ARG A 53 13.32 12.19 -7.95
N THR A 54 13.11 13.41 -8.44
CA THR A 54 12.59 14.52 -7.64
C THR A 54 11.18 14.20 -7.09
N ALA A 55 10.32 13.61 -7.91
CA ALA A 55 9.00 13.15 -7.46
C ALA A 55 9.12 12.07 -6.37
N GLY A 56 10.01 11.11 -6.56
CA GLY A 56 10.29 10.05 -5.57
C GLY A 56 10.80 10.60 -4.24
N GLU A 57 11.74 11.53 -4.26
CA GLU A 57 12.25 12.20 -3.06
C GLU A 57 11.14 12.99 -2.35
N SER A 58 10.28 13.70 -3.10
CA SER A 58 9.13 14.41 -2.54
C SER A 58 8.13 13.48 -1.85
N ILE A 59 7.84 12.32 -2.46
CA ILE A 59 7.00 11.28 -1.86
C ILE A 59 7.63 10.73 -0.58
N ALA A 60 8.94 10.44 -0.60
CA ALA A 60 9.64 9.92 0.55
C ALA A 60 9.61 10.89 1.75
N GLU A 61 9.54 12.20 1.49
CA GLU A 61 9.40 13.21 2.54
C GLU A 61 7.99 13.26 3.14
N LYS A 62 6.95 13.12 2.30
CA LYS A 62 5.54 13.26 2.70
C LYS A 62 4.65 12.26 1.94
N PRO A 63 4.71 10.95 2.29
CA PRO A 63 3.89 9.94 1.62
C PRO A 63 2.40 10.25 1.70
N GLY A 64 1.69 10.09 0.58
CA GLY A 64 0.26 10.34 0.48
C GLY A 64 -0.18 11.80 0.53
N LYS A 65 0.75 12.74 0.70
CA LYS A 65 0.46 14.19 0.85
C LYS A 65 1.01 15.04 -0.30
N THR A 66 1.57 14.42 -1.32
CA THR A 66 2.05 15.10 -2.52
C THR A 66 1.04 14.99 -3.66
N ALA A 67 1.23 15.78 -4.72
CA ALA A 67 0.44 15.66 -5.95
C ALA A 67 0.69 14.32 -6.70
N PHE A 68 1.78 13.61 -6.35
CA PHE A 68 2.17 12.35 -6.98
C PHE A 68 1.54 11.14 -6.26
N ASN A 69 0.21 11.02 -6.33
CA ASN A 69 -0.50 9.87 -5.77
C ASN A 69 -1.70 9.47 -6.66
N PRO A 70 -1.57 8.37 -7.42
CA PRO A 70 -0.40 7.49 -7.50
C PRO A 70 0.80 8.16 -8.20
N LEU A 71 2.02 7.71 -7.91
CA LEU A 71 3.14 7.91 -8.83
C LEU A 71 3.14 6.75 -9.83
N PHE A 72 3.04 7.05 -11.12
CA PHE A 72 3.10 6.07 -12.19
C PHE A 72 4.37 6.26 -13.01
N LEU A 73 5.35 5.37 -12.82
CA LEU A 73 6.63 5.38 -13.51
C LEU A 73 6.59 4.42 -14.69
N TYR A 74 6.90 4.90 -15.88
CA TYR A 74 6.97 4.03 -17.04
C TYR A 74 8.23 4.30 -17.89
N GLY A 75 8.63 3.29 -18.63
CA GLY A 75 9.80 3.33 -19.49
C GLY A 75 10.31 1.92 -19.78
N GLU A 76 11.24 1.81 -20.70
CA GLU A 76 11.85 0.55 -21.09
C GLU A 76 12.48 -0.21 -19.92
N SER A 77 12.72 -1.51 -20.11
CA SER A 77 13.43 -2.32 -19.13
C SER A 77 14.85 -1.78 -18.91
N GLY A 78 15.32 -1.86 -17.66
CA GLY A 78 16.68 -1.45 -17.31
C GLY A 78 16.89 0.04 -17.04
N VAL A 79 15.88 0.90 -17.19
CA VAL A 79 16.03 2.36 -16.97
C VAL A 79 16.02 2.76 -15.49
N GLY A 80 15.94 1.81 -14.56
CA GLY A 80 16.03 2.07 -13.12
C GLY A 80 14.70 2.27 -12.40
N LYS A 81 13.56 1.87 -12.97
CA LYS A 81 12.24 2.00 -12.33
C LYS A 81 12.17 1.26 -10.99
N THR A 82 12.52 -0.03 -10.98
CA THR A 82 12.56 -0.87 -9.78
C THR A 82 13.45 -0.29 -8.69
N HIS A 83 14.63 0.22 -9.08
CA HIS A 83 15.55 0.87 -8.15
C HIS A 83 14.89 2.10 -7.49
N LEU A 84 14.31 2.99 -8.30
CA LEU A 84 13.67 4.21 -7.77
C LEU A 84 12.51 3.90 -6.83
N VAL A 85 11.65 2.95 -7.21
CA VAL A 85 10.51 2.53 -6.38
C VAL A 85 10.97 2.01 -5.03
N GLN A 86 12.00 1.16 -5.00
CA GLN A 86 12.56 0.65 -3.75
C GLN A 86 13.27 1.74 -2.95
N ALA A 87 13.99 2.67 -3.60
CA ALA A 87 14.63 3.80 -2.92
C ALA A 87 13.60 4.67 -2.18
N ILE A 88 12.43 4.90 -2.77
CA ILE A 88 11.32 5.60 -2.10
C ILE A 88 10.92 4.86 -0.82
N GLY A 89 10.68 3.55 -0.92
CA GLY A 89 10.26 2.72 0.21
C GLY A 89 11.31 2.69 1.33
N ILE A 90 12.59 2.53 0.98
CA ILE A 90 13.71 2.52 1.92
C ILE A 90 13.78 3.85 2.68
N ARG A 91 13.75 4.98 1.96
CA ARG A 91 13.81 6.31 2.59
C ARG A 91 12.62 6.56 3.52
N ILE A 92 11.41 6.09 3.17
CA ILE A 92 10.24 6.19 4.05
C ILE A 92 10.47 5.38 5.33
N LYS A 93 10.95 4.14 5.23
CA LYS A 93 11.25 3.28 6.39
C LYS A 93 12.37 3.83 7.28
N GLU A 94 13.38 4.49 6.70
CA GLU A 94 14.44 5.17 7.46
C GLU A 94 13.88 6.34 8.28
N LYS A 95 12.91 7.08 7.75
CA LYS A 95 12.31 8.24 8.42
C LYS A 95 11.21 7.82 9.42
N ASP A 96 10.43 6.82 9.08
CA ASP A 96 9.37 6.27 9.91
C ASP A 96 9.41 4.74 9.87
N PRO A 97 10.15 4.11 10.80
CA PRO A 97 10.22 2.65 10.90
C PRO A 97 8.87 1.98 11.13
N SER A 98 7.88 2.71 11.69
CA SER A 98 6.54 2.18 11.93
C SER A 98 5.65 2.16 10.69
N ALA A 99 5.99 2.91 9.63
CA ALA A 99 5.23 2.94 8.39
C ALA A 99 5.16 1.54 7.76
N ARG A 100 3.95 1.14 7.40
CA ARG A 100 3.68 -0.14 6.73
C ARG A 100 3.95 0.02 5.23
N VAL A 101 5.20 -0.19 4.84
CA VAL A 101 5.66 -0.12 3.44
C VAL A 101 5.76 -1.52 2.88
N LEU A 102 5.15 -1.78 1.74
CA LEU A 102 5.23 -3.06 1.05
C LEU A 102 5.63 -2.86 -0.42
N TYR A 103 6.71 -3.53 -0.82
CA TYR A 103 7.14 -3.67 -2.21
C TYR A 103 6.85 -5.08 -2.71
N LEU A 104 6.27 -5.20 -3.90
CA LEU A 104 6.12 -6.48 -4.59
C LEU A 104 5.94 -6.27 -6.10
N SER A 105 6.18 -7.34 -6.87
CA SER A 105 5.78 -7.37 -8.29
C SER A 105 4.28 -7.60 -8.41
N SER A 106 3.67 -7.10 -9.48
CA SER A 106 2.26 -7.38 -9.76
C SER A 106 2.00 -8.87 -10.03
N HIS A 107 3.00 -9.59 -10.52
CA HIS A 107 2.93 -11.06 -10.64
C HIS A 107 2.74 -11.73 -9.26
N LEU A 108 3.52 -11.33 -8.26
CA LEU A 108 3.37 -11.87 -6.90
C LEU A 108 1.99 -11.50 -6.31
N PHE A 109 1.53 -10.27 -6.53
CA PHE A 109 0.18 -9.87 -6.16
C PHE A 109 -0.89 -10.81 -6.76
N GLN A 110 -0.77 -11.12 -8.05
CA GLN A 110 -1.68 -12.05 -8.73
C GLN A 110 -1.61 -13.46 -8.12
N VAL A 111 -0.41 -13.97 -7.84
CA VAL A 111 -0.25 -15.31 -7.22
C VAL A 111 -0.92 -15.35 -5.85
N GLN A 112 -0.71 -14.33 -5.02
CA GLN A 112 -1.34 -14.22 -3.71
C GLN A 112 -2.87 -14.13 -3.82
N TYR A 113 -3.39 -13.34 -4.75
CA TYR A 113 -4.83 -13.25 -5.01
C TYR A 113 -5.42 -14.61 -5.44
N THR A 114 -4.76 -15.30 -6.36
CA THR A 114 -5.20 -16.63 -6.82
C THR A 114 -5.25 -17.63 -5.66
N ASN A 115 -4.26 -17.61 -4.79
CA ASN A 115 -4.22 -18.45 -3.59
C ASN A 115 -5.35 -18.09 -2.62
N ALA A 116 -5.62 -16.80 -2.41
CA ALA A 116 -6.72 -16.33 -1.58
C ALA A 116 -8.09 -16.79 -2.12
N VAL A 117 -8.29 -16.76 -3.44
CA VAL A 117 -9.51 -17.29 -4.08
C VAL A 117 -9.66 -18.79 -3.82
N ARG A 118 -8.58 -19.56 -4.02
CA ARG A 118 -8.61 -21.02 -3.80
C ARG A 118 -8.86 -21.40 -2.35
N SER A 119 -8.37 -20.59 -1.41
CA SER A 119 -8.50 -20.81 0.04
C SER A 119 -9.74 -20.14 0.63
N ASN A 120 -10.57 -19.48 -0.19
CA ASN A 120 -11.73 -18.68 0.27
C ASN A 120 -11.38 -17.61 1.31
N THR A 121 -10.21 -16.96 1.16
CA THR A 121 -9.66 -15.93 2.07
C THR A 121 -9.49 -14.57 1.38
N VAL A 122 -10.28 -14.27 0.35
CA VAL A 122 -10.16 -13.01 -0.42
C VAL A 122 -10.38 -11.79 0.47
N ASN A 123 -11.29 -11.87 1.45
CA ASN A 123 -11.52 -10.75 2.36
C ASN A 123 -10.30 -10.46 3.24
N ASP A 124 -9.61 -11.49 3.72
CA ASP A 124 -8.37 -11.33 4.50
C ASP A 124 -7.26 -10.72 3.63
N PHE A 125 -7.16 -11.16 2.39
CA PHE A 125 -6.25 -10.60 1.39
C PHE A 125 -6.52 -9.09 1.17
N ILE A 126 -7.76 -8.70 0.96
CA ILE A 126 -8.15 -7.30 0.77
C ILE A 126 -7.82 -6.48 2.04
N ASN A 127 -8.20 -6.97 3.21
CA ASN A 127 -7.94 -6.31 4.49
C ASN A 127 -6.45 -6.11 4.74
N PHE A 128 -5.63 -7.10 4.42
CA PHE A 128 -4.18 -6.99 4.52
C PHE A 128 -3.64 -5.83 3.67
N TYR A 129 -3.99 -5.78 2.37
CA TYR A 129 -3.53 -4.70 1.50
C TYR A 129 -4.08 -3.34 1.88
N GLN A 130 -5.30 -3.25 2.39
CA GLN A 130 -5.90 -2.00 2.87
C GLN A 130 -5.23 -1.46 4.15
N SER A 131 -4.49 -2.29 4.87
CA SER A 131 -3.71 -1.89 6.05
C SER A 131 -2.34 -1.27 5.72
N ILE A 132 -1.94 -1.26 4.46
CA ILE A 132 -0.65 -0.75 4.00
C ILE A 132 -0.67 0.78 3.95
N ASP A 133 0.40 1.44 4.36
CA ASP A 133 0.56 2.89 4.26
C ASP A 133 1.16 3.32 2.94
N VAL A 134 2.11 2.53 2.41
CA VAL A 134 2.80 2.79 1.15
C VAL A 134 2.88 1.49 0.36
N LEU A 135 2.15 1.41 -0.74
CA LEU A 135 2.11 0.25 -1.62
C LEU A 135 2.92 0.53 -2.89
N LEU A 136 3.98 -0.24 -3.07
CA LEU A 136 4.90 -0.15 -4.19
C LEU A 136 4.74 -1.40 -5.06
N ILE A 137 4.16 -1.24 -6.25
CA ILE A 137 3.92 -2.38 -7.17
C ILE A 137 4.73 -2.19 -8.44
N ASP A 138 5.56 -3.19 -8.72
CA ASP A 138 6.41 -3.25 -9.90
C ASP A 138 5.73 -4.02 -11.03
N ASP A 139 5.94 -3.55 -12.26
CA ASP A 139 5.51 -4.19 -13.50
C ASP A 139 3.99 -4.43 -13.59
N ILE A 140 3.20 -3.37 -13.42
CA ILE A 140 1.73 -3.45 -13.41
C ILE A 140 1.13 -4.03 -14.70
N GLN A 141 1.85 -3.98 -15.82
CA GLN A 141 1.43 -4.56 -17.11
C GLN A 141 1.18 -6.08 -17.02
N ASP A 142 1.78 -6.79 -16.08
CA ASP A 142 1.59 -8.22 -15.90
C ASP A 142 0.19 -8.60 -15.39
N LEU A 143 -0.60 -7.62 -14.94
CA LEU A 143 -2.02 -7.81 -14.63
C LEU A 143 -2.92 -7.80 -15.88
N ALA A 144 -2.39 -7.50 -17.06
CA ALA A 144 -3.15 -7.48 -18.30
C ALA A 144 -3.92 -8.81 -18.52
N GLY A 145 -5.20 -8.72 -18.86
CA GLY A 145 -6.07 -9.88 -19.06
C GLY A 145 -6.48 -10.63 -17.77
N LYS A 146 -6.02 -10.21 -16.59
CA LYS A 146 -6.34 -10.83 -15.30
C LYS A 146 -7.51 -10.10 -14.62
N THR A 147 -8.69 -10.17 -15.19
CA THR A 147 -9.85 -9.36 -14.80
C THR A 147 -10.21 -9.46 -13.31
N GLY A 148 -10.22 -10.67 -12.75
CA GLY A 148 -10.52 -10.85 -11.31
C GLY A 148 -9.49 -10.14 -10.41
N THR A 149 -8.20 -10.30 -10.71
CA THR A 149 -7.10 -9.65 -10.00
C THR A 149 -7.20 -8.12 -10.13
N GLN A 150 -7.44 -7.62 -11.35
CA GLN A 150 -7.60 -6.19 -11.62
C GLN A 150 -8.77 -5.57 -10.85
N ASN A 151 -9.90 -6.29 -10.76
CA ASN A 151 -11.07 -5.83 -10.03
C ASN A 151 -10.77 -5.71 -8.52
N THR A 152 -10.10 -6.69 -7.94
CA THR A 152 -9.69 -6.64 -6.53
C THR A 152 -8.65 -5.55 -6.29
N PHE A 153 -7.66 -5.42 -7.19
CA PHE A 153 -6.69 -4.34 -7.12
C PHE A 153 -7.35 -2.95 -7.19
N PHE A 154 -8.36 -2.78 -8.03
CA PHE A 154 -9.13 -1.53 -8.11
C PHE A 154 -9.77 -1.14 -6.77
N HIS A 155 -10.34 -2.09 -6.03
CA HIS A 155 -10.92 -1.84 -4.71
C HIS A 155 -9.85 -1.45 -3.69
N ILE A 156 -8.72 -2.16 -3.68
CA ILE A 156 -7.57 -1.84 -2.81
C ILE A 156 -7.02 -0.44 -3.16
N PHE A 157 -6.81 -0.16 -4.43
CA PHE A 157 -6.33 1.14 -4.92
C PHE A 157 -7.22 2.29 -4.44
N ASN A 158 -8.53 2.19 -4.66
CA ASN A 158 -9.45 3.23 -4.23
C ASN A 158 -9.44 3.44 -2.72
N HIS A 159 -9.41 2.37 -1.93
CA HIS A 159 -9.34 2.47 -0.47
C HIS A 159 -8.07 3.20 -0.03
N LEU A 160 -6.92 2.80 -0.54
CA LEU A 160 -5.63 3.42 -0.20
C LEU A 160 -5.60 4.89 -0.61
N HIS A 161 -5.99 5.19 -1.84
CA HIS A 161 -6.01 6.55 -2.36
C HIS A 161 -6.94 7.48 -1.57
N GLN A 162 -8.17 7.04 -1.26
CA GLN A 162 -9.14 7.80 -0.47
C GLN A 162 -8.68 8.07 0.97
N ASN A 163 -7.84 7.20 1.53
CA ASN A 163 -7.27 7.34 2.86
C ASN A 163 -5.88 8.02 2.87
N ASN A 164 -5.51 8.69 1.78
CA ASN A 164 -4.22 9.36 1.62
C ASN A 164 -3.01 8.45 1.86
N LYS A 165 -3.16 7.17 1.54
CA LYS A 165 -2.05 6.22 1.50
C LYS A 165 -1.33 6.35 0.16
N GLN A 166 -0.02 6.16 0.15
CA GLN A 166 0.78 6.33 -1.06
C GLN A 166 0.76 5.08 -1.93
N LEU A 167 0.55 5.30 -3.22
CA LEU A 167 0.67 4.29 -4.27
C LEU A 167 1.80 4.67 -5.22
N VAL A 168 2.69 3.73 -5.52
CA VAL A 168 3.72 3.86 -6.55
C VAL A 168 3.65 2.64 -7.45
N LEU A 169 3.51 2.86 -8.75
CA LEU A 169 3.34 1.81 -9.74
C LEU A 169 4.40 1.96 -10.82
N THR A 170 4.93 0.86 -11.32
CA THR A 170 5.78 0.88 -12.51
C THR A 170 5.16 0.13 -13.68
N SER A 171 5.61 0.48 -14.88
CA SER A 171 5.21 -0.19 -16.12
C SER A 171 6.32 -0.10 -17.17
N ASP A 172 6.31 -1.03 -18.10
CA ASP A 172 7.16 -0.97 -19.29
C ASP A 172 6.66 0.05 -20.33
N ARG A 173 5.40 0.53 -20.17
CA ARG A 173 4.73 1.45 -21.12
C ARG A 173 3.75 2.38 -20.40
N PRO A 174 3.36 3.52 -21.03
CA PRO A 174 2.42 4.47 -20.42
C PRO A 174 1.01 3.87 -20.30
N PRO A 175 0.14 4.41 -19.39
CA PRO A 175 -1.22 3.91 -19.19
C PRO A 175 -2.05 3.82 -20.47
N VAL A 176 -1.86 4.74 -21.41
CA VAL A 176 -2.59 4.78 -22.69
C VAL A 176 -2.29 3.58 -23.60
N SER A 177 -1.16 2.90 -23.37
CA SER A 177 -0.69 1.76 -24.15
C SER A 177 -0.83 0.43 -23.41
N LEU A 178 -1.49 0.41 -22.24
CA LEU A 178 -1.74 -0.80 -21.46
C LEU A 178 -2.98 -1.51 -21.98
N GLU A 179 -2.77 -2.40 -22.94
CA GLU A 179 -3.83 -3.29 -23.43
C GLU A 179 -4.18 -4.36 -22.36
N GLY A 180 -5.43 -4.82 -22.36
CA GLY A 180 -5.90 -5.83 -21.41
C GLY A 180 -6.13 -5.34 -19.98
N MET A 181 -5.99 -4.03 -19.72
CA MET A 181 -6.39 -3.40 -18.47
C MET A 181 -7.84 -2.91 -18.52
N VAL A 182 -8.56 -3.08 -17.41
CA VAL A 182 -9.90 -2.54 -17.30
C VAL A 182 -9.87 -1.00 -17.32
N PRO A 183 -10.80 -0.33 -18.05
CA PRO A 183 -10.76 1.12 -18.25
C PRO A 183 -10.71 1.94 -16.96
N ARG A 184 -11.39 1.48 -15.91
CA ARG A 184 -11.43 2.15 -14.62
C ARG A 184 -10.05 2.21 -13.93
N LEU A 185 -9.19 1.17 -14.09
CA LEU A 185 -7.81 1.21 -13.62
C LEU A 185 -6.96 2.19 -14.43
N LEU A 186 -7.08 2.17 -15.76
CA LEU A 186 -6.38 3.12 -16.63
C LEU A 186 -6.67 4.57 -16.25
N THR A 187 -7.92 4.87 -15.91
CA THR A 187 -8.31 6.20 -15.43
C THR A 187 -7.56 6.57 -14.14
N ARG A 188 -7.43 5.61 -13.21
CA ARG A 188 -6.71 5.82 -11.94
C ARG A 188 -5.20 6.02 -12.15
N PHE A 189 -4.60 5.26 -13.05
CA PHE A 189 -3.17 5.38 -13.35
C PHE A 189 -2.80 6.75 -13.93
N LYS A 190 -3.74 7.41 -14.61
CA LYS A 190 -3.57 8.75 -15.15
C LYS A 190 -3.71 9.90 -14.15
N TRP A 191 -4.06 9.61 -12.90
CA TRP A 191 -4.16 10.63 -11.85
C TRP A 191 -2.79 11.10 -11.33
N GLY A 192 -1.74 10.28 -11.53
CA GLY A 192 -0.37 10.57 -11.11
C GLY A 192 0.49 11.23 -12.16
#